data_30688a47aa71af9fc0cfae44f44c0faa
#
_entry.id   30688a47aa71af9fc0cfae44f44c0faa
#
_cell.length_a   1.000
_cell.length_b   1.000
_cell.length_c   1.000
_cell.angle_alpha   90.00
_cell.angle_beta   90.00
_cell.angle_gamma   90.00
#
_symmetry.space_group_name_H-M   'P 1'
#
loop_
_entity.id
_entity.type
_entity.pdbx_description
1 polymer ?
#
loop_
_entity_poly.entity_id
_entity_poly.type
_entity_poly.pdbx_seq_one_letter_code
_entity_poly.pdbx_strand_id
1 'polypeptide(L)'
;LDLDAKFVSSLRLKPNTQEDDHGIYIVDLLKDDEKVGFLALELHTSRINIAAIEVDEEVRQSGIAQSSLRQVATYVRKHFKDVNVITITLYGAHDELRAMCTHSNFVETSATEHYVMFEKYINY
;
A
#
# COMPACT_ATOMS: atom_id res chain seq x y z
N LEU A 1 -5.76 -10.91 -15.76
CA LEU A 1 -5.67 -11.41 -14.37
C LEU A 1 -4.41 -12.25 -14.18
N ASP A 2 -4.12 -13.18 -15.12
CA ASP A 2 -2.91 -14.00 -15.02
C ASP A 2 -1.63 -13.19 -15.18
N LEU A 3 -1.69 -12.12 -15.98
CA LEU A 3 -0.57 -11.20 -16.13
C LEU A 3 -0.27 -10.48 -14.83
N ASP A 4 -1.31 -10.07 -14.10
CA ASP A 4 -1.15 -9.41 -12.82
C ASP A 4 -0.51 -10.35 -11.78
N ALA A 5 -0.87 -11.62 -11.81
CA ALA A 5 -0.28 -12.60 -10.91
C ALA A 5 1.22 -12.76 -11.14
N LYS A 6 1.69 -12.66 -12.37
CA LYS A 6 3.12 -12.70 -12.67
C LYS A 6 3.86 -11.49 -12.13
N PHE A 7 3.25 -10.31 -12.22
CA PHE A 7 3.85 -9.12 -11.64
C PHE A 7 3.89 -9.19 -10.11
N VAL A 8 2.84 -9.74 -9.50
CA VAL A 8 2.79 -9.92 -8.05
C VAL A 8 3.98 -10.75 -7.57
N SER A 9 4.30 -11.84 -8.27
CA SER A 9 5.38 -12.73 -7.84
C SER A 9 6.78 -12.13 -7.97
N SER A 10 6.95 -11.12 -8.84
CA SER A 10 8.25 -10.47 -9.04
C SER A 10 8.41 -9.17 -8.25
N LEU A 11 7.35 -8.69 -7.61
CA LEU A 11 7.41 -7.45 -6.85
C LEU A 11 7.91 -7.71 -5.43
N ARG A 12 8.83 -6.87 -4.99
CA ARG A 12 9.40 -6.94 -3.64
C ARG A 12 9.34 -5.57 -2.98
N LEU A 13 9.00 -5.55 -1.69
CA LEU A 13 8.98 -4.34 -0.87
C LEU A 13 10.26 -4.29 -0.06
N LYS A 14 10.96 -3.16 -0.13
CA LYS A 14 12.24 -2.98 0.55
C LYS A 14 12.22 -1.67 1.33
N PRO A 15 12.64 -1.67 2.63
CA PRO A 15 12.72 -0.43 3.38
C PRO A 15 13.70 0.53 2.73
N ASN A 16 13.29 1.80 2.63
CA ASN A 16 14.20 2.87 2.27
C ASN A 16 14.88 3.34 3.55
N THR A 17 16.19 3.61 3.49
CA THR A 17 16.95 3.97 4.67
C THR A 17 16.72 5.40 5.15
N GLN A 18 15.98 6.21 4.43
CA GLN A 18 15.67 7.57 4.85
C GLN A 18 14.44 7.56 5.75
N GLU A 19 14.64 7.91 7.02
CA GLU A 19 13.55 8.09 7.96
C GLU A 19 13.16 9.55 8.02
N ASP A 20 11.85 9.79 8.09
CA ASP A 20 11.31 11.11 8.33
C ASP A 20 11.10 11.26 9.85
N ASP A 21 11.44 12.42 10.40
CA ASP A 21 11.28 12.72 11.82
C ASP A 21 9.82 12.72 12.28
N HIS A 22 8.87 12.62 11.34
CA HIS A 22 7.43 12.64 11.63
C HIS A 22 6.78 11.26 11.63
N GLY A 23 7.57 10.20 11.67
CA GLY A 23 7.03 8.84 11.69
C GLY A 23 6.57 8.34 10.33
N ILE A 24 7.10 8.90 9.27
CA ILE A 24 6.83 8.44 7.91
C ILE A 24 7.98 7.55 7.44
N TYR A 25 7.61 6.36 6.97
CA TYR A 25 8.57 5.37 6.48
C TYR A 25 8.35 5.14 5.00
N ILE A 26 9.42 5.22 4.22
CA ILE A 26 9.35 4.98 2.79
C ILE A 26 9.72 3.53 2.52
N VAL A 27 8.89 2.87 1.73
CA VAL A 27 9.08 1.48 1.30
C VAL A 27 9.21 1.47 -0.21
N ASP A 28 10.37 1.08 -0.69
CA ASP A 28 10.61 1.00 -2.13
C ASP A 28 9.92 -0.23 -2.73
N LEU A 29 9.35 -0.05 -3.90
CA LEU A 29 8.77 -1.12 -4.69
C LEU A 29 9.79 -1.52 -5.74
N LEU A 30 10.25 -2.77 -5.67
CA LEU A 30 11.25 -3.30 -6.60
C LEU A 30 10.65 -4.37 -7.48
N LYS A 31 10.82 -4.23 -8.77
CA LYS A 31 10.49 -5.26 -9.74
C LYS A 31 11.77 -5.65 -10.46
N ASP A 32 12.15 -6.92 -10.34
CA ASP A 32 13.40 -7.44 -10.90
C ASP A 32 14.61 -6.59 -10.44
N ASP A 33 14.61 -6.23 -9.15
CA ASP A 33 15.63 -5.42 -8.48
C ASP A 33 15.74 -3.96 -8.97
N GLU A 34 14.80 -3.50 -9.80
CA GLU A 34 14.71 -2.10 -10.18
C GLU A 34 13.61 -1.41 -9.37
N LYS A 35 13.89 -0.21 -8.87
CA LYS A 35 12.89 0.58 -8.18
C LYS A 35 11.86 1.10 -9.19
N VAL A 36 10.59 0.72 -8.97
CA VAL A 36 9.49 1.12 -9.85
C VAL A 36 8.46 1.99 -9.13
N GLY A 37 8.70 2.30 -7.87
CA GLY A 37 7.80 3.16 -7.10
C GLY A 37 8.09 3.08 -5.62
N PHE A 38 7.18 3.62 -4.81
CA PHE A 38 7.31 3.56 -3.36
C PHE A 38 5.95 3.67 -2.68
N LEU A 39 5.91 3.23 -1.42
CA LEU A 39 4.83 3.49 -0.50
C LEU A 39 5.34 4.43 0.59
N ALA A 40 4.52 5.39 1.00
CA ALA A 40 4.79 6.18 2.20
C ALA A 40 3.85 5.70 3.30
N LEU A 41 4.43 5.16 4.37
CA LEU A 41 3.69 4.60 5.50
C LEU A 41 3.83 5.53 6.69
N GLU A 42 2.70 5.95 7.24
CA GLU A 42 2.63 6.87 8.37
C GLU A 42 2.27 6.09 9.61
N LEU A 43 3.21 5.99 10.56
CA LEU A 43 3.01 5.20 11.76
C LEU A 43 2.30 6.01 12.84
N HIS A 44 1.20 5.48 13.32
CA HIS A 44 0.50 5.91 14.52
C HIS A 44 0.54 4.76 15.52
N THR A 45 0.20 4.95 16.76
CA THR A 45 0.40 4.00 17.86
C THR A 45 0.22 2.52 17.48
N SER A 46 -0.94 2.15 16.95
CA SER A 46 -1.22 0.75 16.56
C SER A 46 -1.71 0.65 15.11
N ARG A 47 -1.57 1.72 14.36
CA ARG A 47 -2.13 1.84 13.01
C ARG A 47 -1.07 2.38 12.06
N ILE A 48 -1.06 1.89 10.83
CA ILE A 48 -0.31 2.50 9.75
C ILE A 48 -1.28 3.01 8.72
N ASN A 49 -1.13 4.28 8.36
CA ASN A 49 -1.87 4.88 7.26
C ASN A 49 -0.96 4.92 6.03
N ILE A 50 -1.46 4.44 4.90
CA ILE A 50 -0.75 4.56 3.64
C ILE A 50 -0.99 5.97 3.11
N ALA A 51 0.01 6.84 3.28
CA ALA A 51 -0.09 8.24 2.92
C ALA A 51 0.09 8.47 1.42
N ALA A 52 0.83 7.59 0.75
CA ALA A 52 1.05 7.72 -0.69
C ALA A 52 1.43 6.37 -1.29
N ILE A 53 1.00 6.18 -2.53
CA ILE A 53 1.44 5.08 -3.40
C ILE A 53 1.86 5.73 -4.70
N GLU A 54 3.13 5.62 -5.03
CA GLU A 54 3.64 6.14 -6.28
C GLU A 54 4.24 5.00 -7.10
N VAL A 55 3.86 4.94 -8.36
CA VAL A 55 4.38 3.95 -9.31
C VAL A 55 4.88 4.71 -10.53
N ASP A 56 6.06 4.36 -10.99
CA ASP A 56 6.66 5.01 -12.16
C ASP A 56 5.71 4.93 -13.36
N GLU A 57 5.61 6.03 -14.10
CA GLU A 57 4.68 6.16 -15.21
C GLU A 57 4.86 5.05 -16.24
N GLU A 58 6.11 4.65 -16.49
CA GLU A 58 6.44 3.63 -17.49
C GLU A 58 5.86 2.25 -17.18
N VAL A 59 5.57 1.98 -15.90
CA VAL A 59 5.09 0.67 -15.46
C VAL A 59 3.70 0.74 -14.83
N ARG A 60 3.00 1.85 -14.99
CA ARG A 60 1.61 1.97 -14.52
C ARG A 60 0.71 1.00 -15.28
N GLN A 61 -0.39 0.60 -14.65
CA GLN A 61 -1.35 -0.36 -15.20
C GLN A 61 -0.79 -1.76 -15.38
N SER A 62 0.34 -2.07 -14.73
CA SER A 62 0.94 -3.39 -14.78
C SER A 62 0.69 -4.20 -13.50
N GLY A 63 -0.23 -3.75 -12.65
CA GLY A 63 -0.58 -4.46 -11.41
C GLY A 63 0.33 -4.17 -10.23
N ILE A 64 1.30 -3.27 -10.36
CA ILE A 64 2.27 -3.00 -9.30
C ILE A 64 1.63 -2.41 -8.07
N ALA A 65 0.76 -1.40 -8.24
CA ALA A 65 0.09 -0.78 -7.09
C ALA A 65 -0.80 -1.79 -6.36
N GLN A 66 -1.57 -2.59 -7.09
CA GLN A 66 -2.41 -3.61 -6.49
C GLN A 66 -1.58 -4.69 -5.80
N SER A 67 -0.48 -5.10 -6.39
CA SER A 67 0.44 -6.05 -5.78
C SER A 67 1.02 -5.50 -4.48
N SER A 68 1.41 -4.22 -4.47
CA SER A 68 1.95 -3.59 -3.28
C SER A 68 0.92 -3.57 -2.14
N LEU A 69 -0.36 -3.29 -2.45
CA LEU A 69 -1.41 -3.30 -1.45
C LEU A 69 -1.69 -4.70 -0.91
N ARG A 70 -1.51 -5.74 -1.73
CA ARG A 70 -1.63 -7.12 -1.25
C ARG A 70 -0.49 -7.53 -0.34
N GLN A 71 0.71 -7.01 -0.58
CA GLN A 71 1.91 -7.39 0.15
C GLN A 71 2.16 -6.54 1.39
N VAL A 72 1.54 -5.35 1.47
CA VAL A 72 1.84 -4.40 2.54
C VAL A 72 1.51 -4.95 3.92
N ALA A 73 0.45 -5.75 4.05
CA ALA A 73 0.08 -6.34 5.34
C ALA A 73 1.17 -7.27 5.86
N THR A 74 1.72 -8.10 4.99
CA THR A 74 2.84 -8.99 5.36
C THR A 74 4.08 -8.18 5.73
N TYR A 75 4.35 -7.13 4.96
CA TYR A 75 5.47 -6.24 5.25
C TYR A 75 5.32 -5.57 6.61
N VAL A 76 4.15 -4.98 6.89
CA VAL A 76 3.88 -4.29 8.14
C VAL A 76 3.96 -5.26 9.32
N ARG A 77 3.39 -6.46 9.18
CA ARG A 77 3.45 -7.47 10.23
C ARG A 77 4.89 -7.84 10.60
N LYS A 78 5.76 -7.88 9.60
CA LYS A 78 7.17 -8.22 9.80
C LYS A 78 7.97 -7.10 10.46
N HIS A 79 7.71 -5.85 10.06
CA HIS A 79 8.54 -4.71 10.44
C HIS A 79 7.95 -3.84 11.55
N PHE A 80 6.66 -3.93 11.82
CA PHE A 80 5.96 -3.09 12.80
C PHE A 80 5.06 -3.96 13.68
N LYS A 81 5.63 -4.53 14.74
CA LYS A 81 4.97 -5.58 15.52
C LYS A 81 3.73 -5.14 16.30
N ASP A 82 3.65 -3.85 16.63
CA ASP A 82 2.52 -3.34 17.42
C ASP A 82 1.36 -2.83 16.57
N VAL A 83 1.49 -2.90 15.25
CA VAL A 83 0.46 -2.43 14.34
C VAL A 83 -0.55 -3.54 14.07
N ASN A 84 -1.83 -3.24 14.20
CA ASN A 84 -2.89 -4.20 13.96
C ASN A 84 -3.85 -3.81 12.83
N VAL A 85 -3.73 -2.61 12.28
CA VAL A 85 -4.59 -2.16 11.19
C VAL A 85 -3.82 -1.24 10.23
N ILE A 86 -4.13 -1.38 8.94
CA ILE A 86 -3.61 -0.51 7.89
C ILE A 86 -4.79 0.25 7.32
N THR A 87 -4.66 1.57 7.17
CA THR A 87 -5.71 2.41 6.63
C THR A 87 -5.27 3.11 5.35
N ILE A 88 -6.23 3.40 4.48
CA ILE A 88 -6.06 4.21 3.28
C ILE A 88 -7.24 5.16 3.20
N THR A 89 -6.98 6.43 2.99
CA THR A 89 -8.03 7.42 2.75
C THR A 89 -7.86 7.97 1.33
N LEU A 90 -8.90 7.85 0.53
CA LEU A 90 -8.92 8.35 -0.84
C LEU A 90 -9.81 9.58 -0.91
N TYR A 91 -9.25 10.69 -1.42
CA TYR A 91 -9.98 11.94 -1.57
C TYR A 91 -10.41 12.12 -3.02
N GLY A 92 -11.64 12.56 -3.23
CA GLY A 92 -12.19 12.75 -4.56
C GLY A 92 -12.75 11.46 -5.17
N ALA A 93 -13.03 11.50 -6.47
CA ALA A 93 -13.60 10.36 -7.19
C ALA A 93 -12.48 9.49 -7.80
N HIS A 94 -12.21 8.36 -7.18
CA HIS A 94 -11.13 7.45 -7.58
C HIS A 94 -11.65 6.03 -7.68
N ASP A 95 -12.52 5.76 -8.66
CA ASP A 95 -13.15 4.43 -8.81
C ASP A 95 -12.13 3.32 -8.99
N GLU A 96 -11.04 3.57 -9.73
CA GLU A 96 -9.99 2.59 -9.92
C GLU A 96 -9.28 2.24 -8.61
N LEU A 97 -8.98 3.27 -7.81
CA LEU A 97 -8.32 3.07 -6.52
C LEU A 97 -9.24 2.38 -5.53
N ARG A 98 -10.55 2.71 -5.54
CA ARG A 98 -11.52 1.99 -4.71
C ARG A 98 -11.59 0.52 -5.06
N ALA A 99 -11.66 0.20 -6.35
CA ALA A 99 -11.68 -1.19 -6.80
C ALA A 99 -10.39 -1.91 -6.41
N MET A 100 -9.25 -1.25 -6.55
CA MET A 100 -7.95 -1.79 -6.19
C MET A 100 -7.88 -2.13 -4.69
N CYS A 101 -8.36 -1.22 -3.83
CA CYS A 101 -8.38 -1.46 -2.38
C CYS A 101 -9.28 -2.65 -2.04
N THR A 102 -10.47 -2.71 -2.64
CA THR A 102 -11.40 -3.81 -2.41
C THR A 102 -10.80 -5.15 -2.86
N HIS A 103 -10.17 -5.18 -4.03
CA HIS A 103 -9.54 -6.39 -4.55
C HIS A 103 -8.29 -6.80 -3.76
N SER A 104 -7.76 -5.90 -2.95
CA SER A 104 -6.60 -6.19 -2.09
C SER A 104 -7.03 -6.51 -0.66
N ASN A 105 -8.30 -6.79 -0.45
CA ASN A 105 -8.89 -7.19 0.83
C ASN A 105 -8.95 -6.06 1.87
N PHE A 106 -8.95 -4.82 1.41
CA PHE A 106 -9.29 -3.69 2.26
C PHE A 106 -10.80 -3.54 2.29
N VAL A 107 -11.33 -3.17 3.43
CA VAL A 107 -12.78 -3.00 3.64
C VAL A 107 -13.11 -1.52 3.79
N GLU A 108 -14.10 -1.06 3.04
CA GLU A 108 -14.57 0.32 3.14
C GLU A 108 -15.28 0.51 4.48
N THR A 109 -14.79 1.43 5.30
CA THR A 109 -15.31 1.67 6.65
C THR A 109 -16.05 2.98 6.78
N SER A 110 -15.79 3.94 5.89
CA SER A 110 -16.44 5.24 5.93
C SER A 110 -16.42 5.84 4.54
N ALA A 111 -17.49 6.54 4.17
CA ALA A 111 -17.57 7.24 2.91
C ALA A 111 -18.36 8.53 3.09
N THR A 112 -17.81 9.64 2.58
CA THR A 112 -18.50 10.92 2.50
C THR A 112 -18.40 11.42 1.07
N GLU A 113 -18.98 12.57 0.79
CA GLU A 113 -18.84 13.17 -0.53
C GLU A 113 -17.41 13.66 -0.83
N HIS A 114 -16.55 13.73 0.20
CA HIS A 114 -15.19 14.22 0.06
C HIS A 114 -14.13 13.13 0.12
N TYR A 115 -14.40 12.00 0.78
CA TYR A 115 -13.42 10.93 0.91
C TYR A 115 -14.08 9.57 1.15
N VAL A 116 -13.29 8.53 0.92
CA VAL A 116 -13.62 7.16 1.30
C VAL A 116 -12.43 6.57 2.05
N MET A 117 -12.70 5.89 3.16
CA MET A 117 -11.67 5.27 4.00
C MET A 117 -11.77 3.75 3.92
N PHE A 118 -10.62 3.11 3.81
CA PHE A 118 -10.48 1.66 3.80
C PHE A 118 -9.60 1.21 4.94
N GLU A 119 -9.88 0.02 5.47
CA GLU A 119 -9.07 -0.59 6.52
C GLU A 119 -8.79 -2.05 6.20
N LYS A 120 -7.61 -2.51 6.61
CA LYS A 120 -7.25 -3.91 6.53
C LYS A 120 -6.59 -4.32 7.85
N TYR A 121 -7.21 -5.26 8.55
CA TYR A 121 -6.67 -5.74 9.82
C TYR A 121 -5.58 -6.77 9.58
N ILE A 122 -4.56 -6.74 10.43
CA ILE A 122 -3.43 -7.66 10.36
C ILE A 122 -3.68 -8.79 11.35
N ASN A 123 -3.65 -10.02 10.84
CA ASN A 123 -3.79 -11.22 11.67
C ASN A 123 -2.41 -11.72 12.08
N TYR A 124 -2.23 -11.90 13.37
CA TYR A 124 -1.00 -12.44 13.92
C TYR A 124 -1.16 -13.91 14.28
#